data_c3335ff414d729a73a0abd6891faf6f1
#
_entry.id   c3335ff414d729a73a0abd6891faf6f1
#
_cell.length_a   1.000
_cell.length_b   1.000
_cell.length_c   1.000
_cell.angle_alpha   90.00
_cell.angle_beta   90.00
_cell.angle_gamma   90.00
#
_symmetry.space_group_name_H-M   'P 1'
#
loop_
_entity.id
_entity.type
_entity.pdbx_description
1 polymer ?
#
loop_
_entity_poly.entity_id
_entity_poly.type
_entity_poly.pdbx_seq_one_letter_code
_entity_poly.pdbx_strand_id
1 'polypeptide(L)'
;MLCLGRHWNAREYRYEPTRSDVDGRPVAQLPAELSDVAAAIGRDAGFEVAPDICIVNWYGAASRMGLHQDKDESPASLERGAPVVSISIGDTAKFLFGGVKRRDPVETILLQSGDAFVFGGPARLRYHGVSRILPGTAPAGLPFDGRISLTFRQF
;
A
#
# COMPACT_ATOMS: atom_id res chain seq x y z
N MET A 1 9.25 0.66 -7.22
CA MET A 1 8.57 -0.24 -6.28
C MET A 1 9.58 -1.18 -5.67
N LEU A 2 9.55 -1.37 -4.36
CA LEU A 2 10.32 -2.36 -3.61
C LEU A 2 9.33 -3.21 -2.80
N CYS A 3 9.57 -4.51 -2.68
CA CYS A 3 8.76 -5.41 -1.87
C CYS A 3 9.57 -5.96 -0.70
N LEU A 4 8.92 -6.11 0.45
CA LEU A 4 9.44 -6.76 1.65
C LEU A 4 8.51 -7.92 2.03
N GLY A 5 9.06 -9.03 2.53
CA GLY A 5 8.34 -10.25 2.87
C GLY A 5 8.01 -11.11 1.65
N ARG A 6 7.25 -10.59 0.70
CA ARG A 6 6.94 -11.25 -0.58
C ARG A 6 7.08 -10.26 -1.74
N HIS A 7 7.55 -10.75 -2.88
CA HIS A 7 7.67 -9.99 -4.12
C HIS A 7 6.37 -10.04 -4.92
N TRP A 8 5.88 -8.87 -5.34
CA TRP A 8 4.81 -8.80 -6.32
C TRP A 8 5.39 -8.94 -7.73
N ASN A 9 5.15 -10.09 -8.36
CA ASN A 9 5.51 -10.32 -9.75
C ASN A 9 4.41 -9.78 -10.67
N ALA A 10 4.68 -8.64 -11.31
CA ALA A 10 3.71 -7.97 -12.16
C ALA A 10 3.43 -8.69 -13.50
N ARG A 11 4.30 -9.64 -13.91
CA ARG A 11 4.10 -10.44 -15.12
C ARG A 11 3.15 -11.60 -14.88
N GLU A 12 3.28 -12.22 -13.69
CA GLU A 12 2.53 -13.41 -13.29
C GLU A 12 1.30 -13.08 -12.43
N TYR A 13 1.14 -11.82 -12.03
CA TYR A 13 0.06 -11.34 -11.14
C TYR A 13 -0.04 -12.17 -9.85
N ARG A 14 1.09 -12.39 -9.17
CA ARG A 14 1.15 -13.16 -7.92
C ARG A 14 2.29 -12.71 -7.01
N TYR A 15 2.15 -13.06 -5.73
CA TYR A 15 3.21 -12.90 -4.74
C TYR A 15 4.14 -14.11 -4.71
N GLU A 16 5.44 -13.87 -4.63
CA GLU A 16 6.49 -14.88 -4.66
C GLU A 16 7.53 -14.65 -3.55
N PRO A 17 8.24 -15.72 -3.10
CA PRO A 17 9.32 -15.57 -2.12
C PRO A 17 10.61 -15.04 -2.75
N THR A 18 10.71 -15.02 -4.08
CA THR A 18 11.87 -14.57 -4.85
C THR A 18 11.47 -13.50 -5.85
N ARG A 19 12.41 -12.71 -6.31
CA ARG A 19 12.22 -11.69 -7.34
C ARG A 19 12.45 -12.27 -8.74
N SER A 20 11.63 -13.25 -9.11
CA SER A 20 11.83 -14.09 -10.31
C SER A 20 11.83 -13.30 -11.63
N ASP A 21 11.09 -12.19 -11.69
CA ASP A 21 11.02 -11.28 -12.85
C ASP A 21 12.10 -10.19 -12.87
N VAL A 22 12.97 -10.14 -11.85
CA VAL A 22 14.03 -9.13 -11.71
C VAL A 22 15.42 -9.79 -11.74
N ASP A 23 15.80 -10.49 -10.68
CA ASP A 23 17.15 -11.04 -10.51
C ASP A 23 17.19 -12.44 -9.88
N GLY A 24 16.02 -13.04 -9.61
CA GLY A 24 15.87 -14.37 -9.02
C GLY A 24 16.27 -14.48 -7.53
N ARG A 25 16.68 -13.37 -6.90
CA ARG A 25 17.10 -13.38 -5.48
C ARG A 25 15.91 -13.47 -4.53
N PRO A 26 16.11 -14.01 -3.32
CA PRO A 26 15.10 -13.95 -2.27
C PRO A 26 14.67 -12.51 -1.97
N VAL A 27 13.40 -12.32 -1.62
CA VAL A 27 12.88 -11.03 -1.14
C VAL A 27 13.46 -10.73 0.24
N ALA A 28 13.81 -9.47 0.51
CA ALA A 28 14.18 -9.03 1.84
C ALA A 28 13.00 -9.25 2.80
N GLN A 29 13.29 -9.69 4.01
CA GLN A 29 12.28 -9.86 5.04
C GLN A 29 11.62 -8.52 5.40
N LEU A 30 10.36 -8.56 5.78
CA LEU A 30 9.69 -7.43 6.39
C LEU A 30 10.23 -7.25 7.81
N PRO A 31 10.86 -6.09 8.16
CA PRO A 31 11.31 -5.84 9.52
C PRO A 31 10.15 -5.92 10.52
N ALA A 32 10.40 -6.54 11.67
CA ALA A 32 9.38 -6.71 12.71
C ALA A 32 8.79 -5.37 13.17
N GLU A 33 9.62 -4.34 13.29
CA GLU A 33 9.20 -3.00 13.72
C GLU A 33 8.17 -2.39 12.76
N LEU A 34 8.33 -2.60 11.47
CA LEU A 34 7.37 -2.13 10.47
C LEU A 34 6.08 -2.93 10.51
N SER A 35 6.18 -4.25 10.68
CA SER A 35 5.01 -5.13 10.84
C SER A 35 4.22 -4.77 12.09
N ASP A 36 4.90 -4.53 13.23
CA ASP A 36 4.28 -4.17 14.51
C ASP A 36 3.55 -2.84 14.44
N VAL A 37 4.17 -1.82 13.81
CA VAL A 37 3.52 -0.52 13.58
C VAL A 37 2.27 -0.67 12.72
N ALA A 38 2.34 -1.41 11.62
CA ALA A 38 1.20 -1.63 10.76
C ALA A 38 0.08 -2.43 11.46
N ALA A 39 0.45 -3.44 12.27
CA ALA A 39 -0.51 -4.19 13.08
C ALA A 39 -1.19 -3.31 14.14
N ALA A 40 -0.45 -2.40 14.80
CA ALA A 40 -1.01 -1.44 15.75
C ALA A 40 -2.03 -0.51 15.07
N ILE A 41 -1.66 0.08 13.92
CA ILE A 41 -2.55 0.93 13.13
C ILE A 41 -3.80 0.14 12.68
N GLY A 42 -3.65 -1.12 12.28
CA GLY A 42 -4.77 -1.98 11.94
C GLY A 42 -5.74 -2.16 13.12
N ARG A 43 -5.22 -2.45 14.33
CA ARG A 43 -6.03 -2.57 15.56
C ARG A 43 -6.76 -1.29 15.90
N ASP A 44 -6.11 -0.13 15.79
CA ASP A 44 -6.73 1.17 16.05
C ASP A 44 -7.89 1.44 15.07
N ALA A 45 -7.84 0.88 13.86
CA ALA A 45 -8.90 0.91 12.86
C ALA A 45 -9.93 -0.22 13.02
N GLY A 46 -9.83 -1.05 14.05
CA GLY A 46 -10.77 -2.14 14.35
C GLY A 46 -10.50 -3.46 13.59
N PHE A 47 -9.27 -3.66 13.10
CA PHE A 47 -8.88 -4.88 12.39
C PHE A 47 -7.76 -5.62 13.09
N GLU A 48 -7.89 -6.96 13.17
CA GLU A 48 -6.77 -7.83 13.50
C GLU A 48 -6.00 -8.18 12.22
N VAL A 49 -4.73 -7.83 12.18
CA VAL A 49 -3.85 -8.10 11.03
C VAL A 49 -2.43 -8.43 11.49
N ALA A 50 -1.82 -9.41 10.83
CA ALA A 50 -0.40 -9.75 10.97
C ALA A 50 0.26 -9.58 9.59
N PRO A 51 0.74 -8.38 9.27
CA PRO A 51 1.31 -8.10 7.95
C PRO A 51 2.57 -8.92 7.70
N ASP A 52 2.63 -9.59 6.56
CA ASP A 52 3.80 -10.33 6.07
C ASP A 52 4.29 -9.82 4.69
N ILE A 53 3.61 -8.81 4.16
CA ILE A 53 3.96 -8.09 2.92
C ILE A 53 4.02 -6.59 3.21
N CYS A 54 5.05 -5.92 2.69
CA CYS A 54 5.06 -4.47 2.53
C CYS A 54 5.51 -4.10 1.12
N ILE A 55 4.66 -3.37 0.39
CA ILE A 55 5.03 -2.74 -0.87
C ILE A 55 5.42 -1.29 -0.59
N VAL A 56 6.66 -0.96 -0.91
CA VAL A 56 7.22 0.39 -0.82
C VAL A 56 7.18 1.02 -2.20
N ASN A 57 6.33 2.02 -2.37
CA ASN A 57 6.23 2.81 -3.59
C ASN A 57 6.81 4.21 -3.37
N TRP A 58 7.75 4.60 -4.20
CA TRP A 58 8.20 5.98 -4.29
C TRP A 58 7.49 6.69 -5.44
N TYR A 59 7.00 7.90 -5.17
CA TYR A 59 6.33 8.76 -6.11
C TYR A 59 7.07 10.10 -6.22
N GLY A 60 7.60 10.40 -7.40
CA GLY A 60 8.03 11.76 -7.76
C GLY A 60 6.85 12.64 -8.13
N ALA A 61 7.12 13.92 -8.38
CA ALA A 61 6.11 14.96 -8.66
C ALA A 61 5.12 14.61 -9.79
N ALA A 62 5.57 13.89 -10.83
CA ALA A 62 4.74 13.50 -11.99
C ALA A 62 4.12 12.11 -11.83
N SER A 63 4.42 11.38 -10.76
CA SER A 63 3.97 10.01 -10.58
C SER A 63 2.48 9.94 -10.27
N ARG A 64 1.86 8.87 -10.77
CA ARG A 64 0.45 8.51 -10.50
C ARG A 64 0.28 7.01 -10.52
N MET A 65 -0.79 6.54 -9.92
CA MET A 65 -1.23 5.16 -9.95
C MET A 65 -2.71 5.13 -10.31
N GLY A 66 -3.04 4.46 -11.40
CA GLY A 66 -4.43 4.31 -11.84
C GLY A 66 -5.29 3.54 -10.83
N LEU A 67 -6.60 3.65 -10.98
CA LEU A 67 -7.53 2.88 -10.16
C LEU A 67 -7.30 1.37 -10.33
N HIS A 68 -7.08 0.68 -9.23
CA HIS A 68 -6.85 -0.77 -9.15
C HIS A 68 -7.47 -1.33 -7.86
N GLN A 69 -7.48 -2.62 -7.75
CA GLN A 69 -7.82 -3.35 -6.51
C GLN A 69 -6.59 -4.14 -6.09
N ASP A 70 -6.37 -4.23 -4.79
CA ASP A 70 -5.42 -5.15 -4.17
C ASP A 70 -6.13 -6.49 -3.97
N LYS A 71 -5.89 -7.48 -4.83
CA LYS A 71 -6.67 -8.72 -4.87
C LYS A 71 -5.86 -9.98 -5.12
N ASP A 72 -4.54 -9.88 -4.96
CA ASP A 72 -3.64 -10.95 -5.37
C ASP A 72 -2.99 -11.66 -4.17
N GLU A 73 -3.50 -11.37 -2.95
CA GLU A 73 -3.20 -12.12 -1.74
C GLU A 73 -3.91 -13.48 -1.74
N SER A 74 -3.68 -14.29 -0.69
CA SER A 74 -4.33 -15.60 -0.59
C SER A 74 -5.86 -15.50 -0.55
N PRO A 75 -6.58 -16.48 -1.09
CA PRO A 75 -8.04 -16.53 -1.01
C PRO A 75 -8.55 -16.36 0.43
N ALA A 76 -7.90 -17.01 1.40
CA ALA A 76 -8.27 -16.92 2.81
C ALA A 76 -8.15 -15.50 3.38
N SER A 77 -7.12 -14.73 2.98
CA SER A 77 -6.97 -13.33 3.37
C SER A 77 -8.06 -12.45 2.76
N LEU A 78 -8.37 -12.66 1.50
CA LEU A 78 -9.41 -11.90 0.80
C LEU A 78 -10.80 -12.20 1.35
N GLU A 79 -11.14 -13.46 1.63
CA GLU A 79 -12.43 -13.88 2.20
C GLU A 79 -12.66 -13.30 3.60
N ARG A 80 -11.61 -13.22 4.44
CA ARG A 80 -11.69 -12.55 5.74
C ARG A 80 -11.81 -11.04 5.64
N GLY A 81 -11.54 -10.46 4.46
CA GLY A 81 -11.44 -9.03 4.29
C GLY A 81 -10.25 -8.45 5.04
N ALA A 82 -9.13 -9.19 5.13
CA ALA A 82 -7.92 -8.74 5.82
C ALA A 82 -7.52 -7.35 5.32
N PRO A 83 -7.24 -6.37 6.22
CA PRO A 83 -7.09 -4.99 5.80
C PRO A 83 -5.81 -4.74 5.02
N VAL A 84 -5.85 -3.67 4.23
CA VAL A 84 -4.67 -2.98 3.72
C VAL A 84 -4.40 -1.82 4.65
N VAL A 85 -3.16 -1.72 5.14
CA VAL A 85 -2.69 -0.59 5.94
C VAL A 85 -1.67 0.18 5.10
N SER A 86 -1.93 1.46 4.84
CA SER A 86 -1.04 2.32 4.07
C SER A 86 -0.52 3.46 4.94
N ILE A 87 0.80 3.68 4.95
CA ILE A 87 1.45 4.80 5.66
C ILE A 87 2.07 5.72 4.62
N SER A 88 1.86 7.02 4.77
CA SER A 88 2.36 8.07 3.87
C SER A 88 3.54 8.80 4.49
N ILE A 89 4.62 9.00 3.75
CA ILE A 89 5.80 9.76 4.17
C ILE A 89 6.23 10.68 3.02
N GLY A 90 6.45 11.97 3.31
CA GLY A 90 6.88 12.94 2.31
C GLY A 90 5.75 13.80 1.78
N ASP A 91 5.74 14.05 0.47
CA ASP A 91 4.74 14.90 -0.18
C ASP A 91 3.31 14.36 -0.08
N THR A 92 2.35 15.26 0.04
CA THR A 92 0.92 14.94 0.06
C THR A 92 0.46 14.31 -1.25
N ALA A 93 -0.32 13.24 -1.16
CA ALA A 93 -0.96 12.62 -2.30
C ALA A 93 -2.45 12.95 -2.37
N LYS A 94 -2.96 13.16 -3.59
CA LYS A 94 -4.39 13.05 -3.89
C LYS A 94 -4.71 11.57 -4.13
N PHE A 95 -5.16 10.91 -3.07
CA PHE A 95 -5.56 9.51 -3.08
C PHE A 95 -7.01 9.40 -3.53
N LEU A 96 -7.25 8.49 -4.46
CA LEU A 96 -8.58 8.18 -4.98
C LEU A 96 -9.10 6.94 -4.28
N PHE A 97 -10.34 7.00 -3.76
CA PHE A 97 -10.99 5.87 -3.13
C PHE A 97 -12.43 5.73 -3.67
N GLY A 98 -12.66 4.69 -4.46
CA GLY A 98 -13.92 4.43 -5.16
C GLY A 98 -14.76 3.35 -4.48
N GLY A 99 -15.70 2.78 -5.20
CA GLY A 99 -16.48 1.61 -4.77
C GLY A 99 -15.83 0.29 -5.19
N VAL A 100 -16.59 -0.80 -5.08
CA VAL A 100 -16.15 -2.16 -5.46
C VAL A 100 -16.20 -2.40 -6.97
N LYS A 101 -16.90 -1.57 -7.70
CA LYS A 101 -16.92 -1.58 -9.17
C LYS A 101 -16.06 -0.43 -9.71
N ARG A 102 -15.32 -0.67 -10.79
CA ARG A 102 -14.40 0.31 -11.38
C ARG A 102 -15.07 1.64 -11.80
N ARG A 103 -16.37 1.63 -12.02
CA ARG A 103 -17.17 2.81 -12.46
C ARG A 103 -17.95 3.46 -11.31
N ASP A 104 -17.80 2.96 -10.08
CA ASP A 104 -18.44 3.59 -8.94
C ASP A 104 -17.86 4.99 -8.71
N PRO A 105 -18.60 5.90 -8.08
CA PRO A 105 -18.10 7.21 -7.69
C PRO A 105 -16.81 7.11 -6.89
N VAL A 106 -15.91 8.07 -7.12
CA VAL A 106 -14.58 8.13 -6.50
C VAL A 106 -14.47 9.39 -5.67
N GLU A 107 -14.09 9.22 -4.42
CA GLU A 107 -13.71 10.32 -3.51
C GLU A 107 -12.22 10.61 -3.63
N THR A 108 -11.84 11.86 -3.40
CA THR A 108 -10.44 12.27 -3.29
C THR A 108 -10.11 12.58 -1.85
N ILE A 109 -9.12 11.89 -1.32
CA ILE A 109 -8.61 12.06 0.05
C ILE A 109 -7.19 12.62 -0.06
N LEU A 110 -6.86 13.62 0.75
CA LEU A 110 -5.48 14.10 0.87
C LEU A 110 -4.78 13.25 1.94
N LEU A 111 -3.72 12.55 1.54
CA LEU A 111 -2.85 11.80 2.45
C LEU A 111 -1.55 12.58 2.62
N GLN A 112 -1.35 13.12 3.81
CA GLN A 112 -0.16 13.89 4.20
C GLN A 112 0.92 12.97 4.79
N SER A 113 2.11 13.52 5.00
CA SER A 113 3.18 12.79 5.71
C SER A 113 2.75 12.46 7.15
N GLY A 114 2.87 11.20 7.53
CA GLY A 114 2.42 10.68 8.83
C GLY A 114 1.02 10.11 8.84
N ASP A 115 0.21 10.35 7.79
CA ASP A 115 -1.12 9.75 7.70
C ASP A 115 -1.04 8.24 7.46
N ALA A 116 -1.93 7.52 8.14
CA ALA A 116 -2.25 6.13 7.83
C ALA A 116 -3.67 6.02 7.26
N PHE A 117 -3.84 5.20 6.24
CA PHE A 117 -5.13 4.88 5.64
C PHE A 117 -5.36 3.38 5.69
N VAL A 118 -6.46 2.96 6.32
CA VAL A 118 -6.78 1.54 6.51
C VAL A 118 -8.12 1.23 5.86
N PHE A 119 -8.17 0.16 5.08
CA PHE A 119 -9.42 -0.35 4.52
C PHE A 119 -9.41 -1.88 4.47
N GLY A 120 -10.52 -2.47 4.88
CA GLY A 120 -10.70 -3.92 4.99
C GLY A 120 -12.18 -4.29 5.08
N GLY A 121 -12.49 -5.55 5.36
CA GLY A 121 -13.84 -6.05 5.41
C GLY A 121 -14.61 -5.76 4.12
N PRO A 122 -15.80 -5.16 4.17
CA PRO A 122 -16.59 -4.81 2.98
C PRO A 122 -15.89 -3.83 2.02
N ALA A 123 -14.91 -3.06 2.52
CA ALA A 123 -14.15 -2.11 1.72
C ALA A 123 -12.90 -2.71 1.08
N ARG A 124 -12.53 -3.95 1.41
CA ARG A 124 -11.26 -4.58 1.03
C ARG A 124 -10.97 -4.54 -0.47
N LEU A 125 -11.97 -4.71 -1.29
CA LEU A 125 -11.86 -4.73 -2.75
C LEU A 125 -12.33 -3.43 -3.41
N ARG A 126 -12.32 -2.30 -2.70
CA ARG A 126 -12.63 -1.01 -3.32
C ARG A 126 -11.49 -0.58 -4.24
N TYR A 127 -11.86 -0.02 -5.38
CA TYR A 127 -10.91 0.59 -6.32
C TYR A 127 -10.27 1.82 -5.70
N HIS A 128 -8.95 1.92 -5.80
CA HIS A 128 -8.18 3.03 -5.28
C HIS A 128 -6.98 3.35 -6.17
N GLY A 129 -6.37 4.52 -5.95
CA GLY A 129 -5.22 4.95 -6.73
C GLY A 129 -4.65 6.27 -6.24
N VAL A 130 -3.66 6.80 -6.95
CA VAL A 130 -3.06 8.12 -6.68
C VAL A 130 -3.15 8.95 -7.95
N SER A 131 -3.95 10.02 -7.92
CA SER A 131 -4.14 10.88 -9.09
C SER A 131 -3.02 11.91 -9.24
N ARG A 132 -2.46 12.37 -8.12
CA ARG A 132 -1.43 13.42 -8.13
C ARG A 132 -0.64 13.43 -6.83
N ILE A 133 0.64 13.81 -6.92
CA ILE A 133 1.47 14.24 -5.80
C ILE A 133 1.47 15.77 -5.79
N LEU A 134 1.49 16.38 -4.60
CA LEU A 134 1.60 17.81 -4.39
C LEU A 134 3.03 18.14 -3.95
N PRO A 135 3.92 18.53 -4.87
CA PRO A 135 5.34 18.74 -4.55
C PRO A 135 5.53 19.87 -3.53
N GLY A 136 6.54 19.74 -2.68
CA GLY A 136 6.88 20.76 -1.69
C GLY A 136 5.95 20.80 -0.48
N THR A 137 5.11 19.79 -0.28
CA THR A 137 4.24 19.66 0.90
C THR A 137 4.82 18.72 1.97
N ALA A 138 5.98 18.13 1.72
CA ALA A 138 6.68 17.30 2.68
C ALA A 138 7.15 18.12 3.90
N PRO A 139 7.17 17.53 5.11
CA PRO A 139 7.81 18.15 6.27
C PRO A 139 9.29 18.44 6.00
N ALA A 140 9.80 19.52 6.57
CA ALA A 140 11.22 19.85 6.48
C ALA A 140 12.08 18.75 7.15
N GLY A 141 13.28 18.53 6.59
CA GLY A 141 14.28 17.62 7.18
C GLY A 141 14.19 16.18 6.70
N LEU A 142 13.28 15.84 5.79
CA LEU A 142 13.31 14.53 5.14
C LEU A 142 14.49 14.43 4.17
N PRO A 143 15.20 13.28 4.12
CA PRO A 143 16.40 13.11 3.28
C PRO A 143 16.08 12.79 1.80
N PHE A 144 14.85 12.99 1.37
CA PHE A 144 14.39 12.73 -0.01
C PHE A 144 13.26 13.68 -0.40
N ASP A 145 13.09 13.86 -1.71
CA ASP A 145 11.96 14.56 -2.31
C ASP A 145 10.88 13.57 -2.76
N GLY A 146 9.63 14.03 -2.83
CA GLY A 146 8.49 13.24 -3.25
C GLY A 146 7.82 12.50 -2.10
N ARG A 147 7.18 11.38 -2.41
CA ARG A 147 6.38 10.60 -1.46
C ARG A 147 6.79 9.13 -1.45
N ILE A 148 6.90 8.58 -0.27
CA ILE A 148 6.94 7.14 -0.03
C ILE A 148 5.58 6.69 0.51
N SER A 149 5.05 5.61 -0.06
CA SER A 149 3.90 4.88 0.48
C SER A 149 4.37 3.50 0.90
N LEU A 150 4.17 3.17 2.17
CA LEU A 150 4.35 1.83 2.71
C LEU A 150 2.96 1.18 2.74
N THR A 151 2.74 0.12 1.97
CA THR A 151 1.45 -0.56 1.89
C THR A 151 1.60 -1.97 2.41
N PHE A 152 1.00 -2.22 3.58
CA PHE A 152 1.09 -3.49 4.30
C PHE A 152 -0.13 -4.35 4.04
N ARG A 153 0.09 -5.64 3.89
CA ARG A 153 -0.94 -6.66 3.65
C ARG A 153 -0.58 -7.95 4.34
N GLN A 154 -1.57 -8.82 4.50
CA GLN A 154 -1.40 -10.20 4.95
C GLN A 154 -1.73 -11.14 3.79
N PHE A 155 -0.80 -12.07 3.51
CA PHE A 155 -0.98 -13.09 2.47
C PHE A 155 -1.81 -14.28 2.94
#